data_e4e35dbf2b34c6ac548c8b798bc85e89
#
_entry.id   e4e35dbf2b34c6ac548c8b798bc85e89
#
_cell.length_a   1.000
_cell.length_b   1.000
_cell.length_c   1.000
_cell.angle_alpha   90.00
_cell.angle_beta   90.00
_cell.angle_gamma   90.00
#
_symmetry.space_group_name_H-M   'P 1'
#
loop_
_entity.id
_entity.type
_entity.pdbx_description
1 polymer ?
#
loop_
_entity_poly.entity_id
_entity_poly.type
_entity_poly.pdbx_seq_one_letter_code
_entity_poly.pdbx_strand_id
1 'polypeptide(L)'
;MRQAADKFRWSAKLAADAGIIPYKSEKGAWVASPYDGNSWWTGGFWPGLMWQLHCATGDEQFQTEARRVEKLLTDEFRTFRCLNHDVGFMYLLSCGADAKLTGDEQAKTDTLHAASLLMGRFNPAGFIRAWNHHDQRGFAIIDCMMNLSLLWWATRETGDPRFAKVAQIHAQTTLREFLRPDGSVSHIVEFDPETGKRVKEYGGQGYCLGSQWSRGQAWGLYGFTLAHLNGGNTEYLDAAEKIAANFIRHIRPDGLTDCDFCQPKDEERIDNIAGAVAACGLLELAKITGKAEYRAAAVRLVDGLLEHCVDWTQNSCGLLTKCTASYHDDGAGRHTNITYGDYFLVEALAKLTGSDPMLWR
;
A
#
# COMPACT_ATOMS: atom_id res chain seq x y z
N MET A 1 2.95 9.89 17.25
CA MET A 1 3.15 10.97 16.25
C MET A 1 4.38 11.86 16.55
N ARG A 2 4.53 12.49 17.73
CA ARG A 2 5.67 13.39 17.99
C ARG A 2 7.04 12.73 17.75
N GLN A 3 7.30 11.56 18.34
CA GLN A 3 8.54 10.81 18.13
C GLN A 3 8.79 10.45 16.65
N ALA A 4 7.73 10.06 15.93
CA ALA A 4 7.85 9.80 14.50
C ALA A 4 8.24 11.06 13.71
N ALA A 5 7.62 12.20 14.02
CA ALA A 5 8.00 13.47 13.41
C ALA A 5 9.46 13.86 13.70
N ASP A 6 9.92 13.71 14.96
CA ASP A 6 11.31 14.01 15.33
C ASP A 6 12.29 13.09 14.58
N LYS A 7 11.98 11.81 14.45
CA LYS A 7 12.74 10.83 13.67
C LYS A 7 12.83 11.22 12.20
N PHE A 8 11.68 11.48 11.57
CA PHE A 8 11.64 11.75 10.14
C PHE A 8 12.09 13.17 9.78
N ARG A 9 12.05 14.14 10.69
CA ARG A 9 12.66 15.47 10.46
C ARG A 9 14.17 15.35 10.19
N TRP A 10 14.86 14.52 10.95
CA TRP A 10 16.27 14.21 10.72
C TRP A 10 16.47 13.37 9.46
N SER A 11 15.70 12.31 9.30
CA SER A 11 15.83 11.33 8.23
C SER A 11 15.47 11.89 6.85
N ALA A 12 14.50 12.81 6.77
CA ALA A 12 14.11 13.49 5.54
C ALA A 12 15.22 14.41 5.01
N LYS A 13 15.94 15.08 5.91
CA LYS A 13 17.10 15.88 5.51
C LYS A 13 18.17 15.03 4.84
N LEU A 14 18.45 13.84 5.36
CA LEU A 14 19.42 12.92 4.74
C LEU A 14 18.97 12.43 3.35
N ALA A 15 17.67 12.17 3.16
CA ALA A 15 17.12 11.80 1.87
C ALA A 15 17.22 12.94 0.84
N ALA A 16 16.93 14.18 1.27
CA ALA A 16 17.06 15.38 0.46
C ALA A 16 18.50 15.65 0.06
N ASP A 17 19.43 15.59 1.02
CA ASP A 17 20.88 15.81 0.80
C ASP A 17 21.45 14.75 -0.20
N ALA A 18 20.95 13.52 -0.14
CA ALA A 18 21.32 12.46 -1.08
C ALA A 18 20.61 12.56 -2.46
N GLY A 19 19.57 13.39 -2.58
CA GLY A 19 18.80 13.57 -3.83
C GLY A 19 18.00 12.36 -4.27
N ILE A 20 17.68 11.41 -3.39
CA ILE A 20 17.02 10.13 -3.71
C ILE A 20 15.57 10.09 -3.24
N ILE A 21 14.81 9.13 -3.77
CA ILE A 21 13.57 8.63 -3.19
C ILE A 21 13.94 7.45 -2.29
N PRO A 22 13.73 7.52 -0.96
CA PRO A 22 14.04 6.41 -0.06
C PRO A 22 13.25 5.14 -0.39
N TYR A 23 13.94 4.02 -0.53
CA TYR A 23 13.33 2.71 -0.67
C TYR A 23 13.45 1.90 0.61
N LYS A 24 14.65 1.75 1.13
CA LYS A 24 14.95 1.04 2.38
C LYS A 24 16.15 1.63 3.09
N SER A 25 16.33 1.27 4.36
CA SER A 25 17.54 1.61 5.12
C SER A 25 18.54 0.46 5.06
N GLU A 26 19.76 0.73 4.59
CA GLU A 26 20.88 -0.21 4.63
C GLU A 26 22.03 0.40 5.43
N LYS A 27 22.54 -0.35 6.41
CA LYS A 27 23.62 0.11 7.30
C LYS A 27 23.35 1.49 7.91
N GLY A 28 22.09 1.74 8.22
CA GLY A 28 21.64 2.98 8.84
C GLY A 28 21.34 4.15 7.88
N ALA A 29 21.66 4.04 6.59
CA ALA A 29 21.45 5.09 5.60
C ALA A 29 20.31 4.72 4.60
N TRP A 30 19.65 5.73 4.06
CA TRP A 30 18.70 5.52 2.96
C TRP A 30 19.40 5.08 1.68
N VAL A 31 18.81 4.10 1.00
CA VAL A 31 19.15 3.73 -0.37
C VAL A 31 17.94 3.85 -1.28
N ALA A 32 18.18 4.24 -2.53
CA ALA A 32 17.16 4.23 -3.57
C ALA A 32 16.84 2.80 -4.01
N SER A 33 15.70 2.62 -4.70
CA SER A 33 15.41 1.34 -5.32
C SER A 33 16.48 0.96 -6.36
N PRO A 34 16.97 -0.28 -6.36
CA PRO A 34 17.84 -0.78 -7.42
C PRO A 34 17.06 -1.15 -8.70
N TYR A 35 15.72 -1.08 -8.66
CA TYR A 35 14.79 -1.43 -9.73
C TYR A 35 14.17 -0.17 -10.31
N ASP A 36 14.07 -0.06 -11.62
CA ASP A 36 13.32 0.98 -12.35
C ASP A 36 13.51 2.44 -11.87
N GLY A 37 14.54 2.73 -11.09
CA GLY A 37 14.83 4.07 -10.59
C GLY A 37 13.65 4.71 -9.85
N ASN A 38 13.28 5.94 -10.24
CA ASN A 38 12.16 6.66 -9.65
C ASN A 38 10.77 6.11 -10.06
N SER A 39 10.71 5.24 -11.09
CA SER A 39 9.48 4.53 -11.49
C SER A 39 9.14 3.35 -10.58
N TRP A 40 9.96 3.03 -9.57
CA TRP A 40 9.68 1.93 -8.66
C TRP A 40 8.43 2.21 -7.83
N TRP A 41 7.54 1.23 -7.74
CA TRP A 41 6.19 1.36 -7.21
C TRP A 41 6.08 1.93 -5.77
N THR A 42 7.14 1.80 -4.98
CA THR A 42 7.14 2.33 -3.60
C THR A 42 7.40 3.83 -3.52
N GLY A 43 7.71 4.50 -4.63
CA GLY A 43 8.16 5.89 -4.64
C GLY A 43 7.17 6.89 -4.02
N GLY A 44 5.86 6.61 -4.11
CA GLY A 44 4.82 7.49 -3.56
C GLY A 44 4.65 7.41 -2.04
N PHE A 45 5.13 6.36 -1.39
CA PHE A 45 4.98 6.21 0.06
C PHE A 45 5.84 7.20 0.86
N TRP A 46 6.99 7.57 0.34
CA TRP A 46 7.81 8.59 1.00
C TRP A 46 7.13 9.97 1.04
N PRO A 47 6.71 10.56 -0.08
CA PRO A 47 5.97 11.83 -0.02
C PRO A 47 4.66 11.68 0.76
N GLY A 48 3.95 10.53 0.66
CA GLY A 48 2.76 10.27 1.45
C GLY A 48 3.03 10.31 2.96
N LEU A 49 4.14 9.71 3.42
CA LEU A 49 4.60 9.79 4.80
C LEU A 49 4.89 11.24 5.22
N MET A 50 5.54 12.01 4.35
CA MET A 50 5.82 13.42 4.61
C MET A 50 4.52 14.23 4.71
N TRP A 51 3.53 14.02 3.86
CA TRP A 51 2.23 14.67 3.96
C TRP A 51 1.48 14.32 5.24
N GLN A 52 1.51 13.06 5.69
CA GLN A 52 0.92 12.67 6.98
C GLN A 52 1.58 13.41 8.15
N LEU A 53 2.90 13.51 8.15
CA LEU A 53 3.65 14.21 9.20
C LEU A 53 3.43 15.72 9.15
N HIS A 54 3.32 16.32 7.96
CA HIS A 54 2.94 17.71 7.78
C HIS A 54 1.56 17.98 8.40
N CYS A 55 0.55 17.17 8.08
CA CYS A 55 -0.79 17.31 8.65
C CYS A 55 -0.81 17.16 10.17
N ALA A 56 0.00 16.27 10.72
CA ALA A 56 0.03 16.02 12.16
C ALA A 56 0.80 17.10 12.95
N THR A 57 1.71 17.85 12.32
CA THR A 57 2.65 18.78 13.02
C THR A 57 2.59 20.21 12.55
N GLY A 58 2.13 20.47 11.33
CA GLY A 58 2.24 21.77 10.67
C GLY A 58 3.65 22.13 10.19
N ASP A 59 4.62 21.18 10.25
CA ASP A 59 6.02 21.45 9.90
C ASP A 59 6.18 21.47 8.37
N GLU A 60 6.57 22.62 7.82
CA GLU A 60 6.74 22.87 6.39
C GLU A 60 7.92 22.09 5.77
N GLN A 61 8.87 21.61 6.58
CA GLN A 61 9.96 20.78 6.09
C GLN A 61 9.42 19.51 5.43
N PHE A 62 8.37 18.90 5.99
CA PHE A 62 7.74 17.72 5.42
C PHE A 62 7.06 18.00 4.09
N GLN A 63 6.32 19.09 3.97
CA GLN A 63 5.73 19.53 2.70
C GLN A 63 6.80 19.76 1.64
N THR A 64 7.89 20.45 2.00
CA THR A 64 9.01 20.73 1.08
C THR A 64 9.63 19.43 0.55
N GLU A 65 9.85 18.45 1.43
CA GLU A 65 10.41 17.15 1.03
C GLU A 65 9.42 16.32 0.18
N ALA A 66 8.12 16.34 0.51
CA ALA A 66 7.10 15.70 -0.30
C ALA A 66 7.13 16.24 -1.74
N ARG A 67 7.08 17.55 -1.91
CA ARG A 67 7.12 18.23 -3.22
C ARG A 67 8.42 18.00 -3.99
N ARG A 68 9.54 17.87 -3.30
CA ARG A 68 10.81 17.49 -3.94
C ARG A 68 10.69 16.13 -4.64
N VAL A 69 10.08 15.15 -3.95
CA VAL A 69 9.92 13.79 -4.49
C VAL A 69 8.83 13.73 -5.55
N GLU A 70 7.74 14.47 -5.41
CA GLU A 70 6.69 14.58 -6.44
C GLU A 70 7.26 14.99 -7.79
N LYS A 71 8.19 15.96 -7.79
CA LYS A 71 8.86 16.36 -9.03
C LYS A 71 9.67 15.22 -9.66
N LEU A 72 10.35 14.40 -8.86
CA LEU A 72 11.07 13.23 -9.36
C LEU A 72 10.11 12.17 -9.93
N LEU A 73 8.94 11.98 -9.30
CA LEU A 73 7.93 11.03 -9.79
C LEU A 73 7.26 11.52 -11.08
N THR A 74 6.92 12.81 -11.18
CA THR A 74 6.25 13.37 -12.37
C THR A 74 7.16 13.41 -13.60
N ASP A 75 8.48 13.49 -13.42
CA ASP A 75 9.44 13.37 -14.53
C ASP A 75 9.34 11.99 -15.22
N GLU A 76 8.88 10.95 -14.52
CA GLU A 76 8.69 9.60 -15.07
C GLU A 76 7.53 9.49 -16.09
N PHE A 77 6.61 10.45 -16.11
CA PHE A 77 5.54 10.49 -17.12
C PHE A 77 6.07 10.60 -18.56
N ARG A 78 7.28 11.12 -18.76
CA ARG A 78 7.89 11.26 -20.09
C ARG A 78 8.20 9.93 -20.73
N THR A 79 8.63 8.96 -19.95
CA THR A 79 8.96 7.61 -20.41
C THR A 79 7.83 6.63 -20.22
N PHE A 80 7.11 6.73 -19.12
CA PHE A 80 5.97 5.94 -18.60
C PHE A 80 6.09 4.40 -18.78
N ARG A 81 7.09 3.89 -19.45
CA ARG A 81 7.25 2.46 -19.80
C ARG A 81 7.40 1.56 -18.59
N CYS A 82 7.99 2.06 -17.52
CA CYS A 82 8.14 1.33 -16.25
C CYS A 82 6.93 1.50 -15.32
N LEU A 83 6.04 2.48 -15.61
CA LEU A 83 4.83 2.66 -14.83
C LEU A 83 3.86 1.51 -15.12
N ASN A 84 3.30 0.96 -14.06
CA ASN A 84 2.42 -0.19 -14.09
C ASN A 84 1.12 0.09 -13.29
N HIS A 85 0.42 -0.94 -12.78
CA HIS A 85 -0.81 -0.74 -12.02
C HIS A 85 -0.61 -0.03 -10.67
N ASP A 86 0.63 0.08 -10.19
CA ASP A 86 0.97 0.71 -8.91
C ASP A 86 1.03 2.25 -8.95
N VAL A 87 0.67 2.86 -10.08
CA VAL A 87 0.58 4.33 -10.18
C VAL A 87 -0.38 4.94 -9.15
N GLY A 88 -1.32 4.16 -8.60
CA GLY A 88 -2.14 4.59 -7.47
C GLY A 88 -1.33 4.80 -6.20
N PHE A 89 -0.46 3.86 -5.84
CA PHE A 89 0.49 4.01 -4.74
C PHE A 89 1.44 5.20 -4.96
N MET A 90 1.90 5.38 -6.21
CA MET A 90 2.88 6.41 -6.52
C MET A 90 2.29 7.81 -6.49
N TYR A 91 1.16 8.03 -7.15
CA TYR A 91 0.67 9.39 -7.43
C TYR A 91 -0.50 9.84 -6.56
N LEU A 92 -1.35 8.92 -6.05
CA LEU A 92 -2.40 9.32 -5.12
C LEU A 92 -1.83 9.79 -3.77
N LEU A 93 -0.75 9.15 -3.31
CA LEU A 93 -0.09 9.47 -2.04
C LEU A 93 0.90 10.63 -2.14
N SER A 94 1.30 11.02 -3.35
CA SER A 94 2.17 12.18 -3.62
C SER A 94 1.35 13.36 -4.15
N CYS A 95 1.32 13.55 -5.45
CA CYS A 95 0.57 14.65 -6.08
C CYS A 95 -0.92 14.69 -5.66
N GLY A 96 -1.58 13.53 -5.50
CA GLY A 96 -2.96 13.46 -5.01
C GLY A 96 -3.11 13.99 -3.58
N ALA A 97 -2.13 13.74 -2.73
CA ALA A 97 -2.08 14.30 -1.39
C ALA A 97 -1.86 15.81 -1.41
N ASP A 98 -0.93 16.31 -2.24
CA ASP A 98 -0.71 17.76 -2.40
C ASP A 98 -1.97 18.46 -2.91
N ALA A 99 -2.57 17.95 -3.99
CA ALA A 99 -3.81 18.50 -4.54
C ALA A 99 -4.93 18.55 -3.48
N LYS A 100 -5.09 17.49 -2.70
CA LYS A 100 -6.10 17.40 -1.64
C LYS A 100 -5.86 18.39 -0.49
N LEU A 101 -4.60 18.52 -0.06
CA LEU A 101 -4.26 19.26 1.15
C LEU A 101 -4.02 20.75 0.91
N THR A 102 -3.57 21.12 -0.29
CA THR A 102 -3.21 22.50 -0.61
C THR A 102 -4.06 23.12 -1.71
N GLY A 103 -4.75 22.30 -2.49
CA GLY A 103 -5.50 22.77 -3.67
C GLY A 103 -4.60 23.04 -4.89
N ASP A 104 -3.39 22.47 -4.95
CA ASP A 104 -2.47 22.67 -6.07
C ASP A 104 -3.02 22.06 -7.37
N GLU A 105 -3.29 22.91 -8.37
CA GLU A 105 -3.90 22.51 -9.64
C GLU A 105 -2.94 21.71 -10.55
N GLN A 106 -1.61 21.91 -10.43
CA GLN A 106 -0.65 21.09 -11.17
C GLN A 106 -0.58 19.69 -10.59
N ALA A 107 -0.52 19.57 -9.27
CA ALA A 107 -0.55 18.28 -8.58
C ALA A 107 -1.85 17.50 -8.89
N LYS A 108 -2.98 18.20 -8.99
CA LYS A 108 -4.26 17.65 -9.44
C LYS A 108 -4.18 17.11 -10.87
N THR A 109 -3.59 17.89 -11.79
CA THR A 109 -3.39 17.51 -13.18
C THR A 109 -2.52 16.26 -13.29
N ASP A 110 -1.42 16.21 -12.54
CA ASP A 110 -0.49 15.07 -12.53
C ASP A 110 -1.16 13.80 -11.96
N THR A 111 -2.00 13.95 -10.95
CA THR A 111 -2.78 12.84 -10.38
C THR A 111 -3.83 12.32 -11.39
N LEU A 112 -4.48 13.20 -12.15
CA LEU A 112 -5.41 12.81 -13.23
C LEU A 112 -4.68 12.11 -14.39
N HIS A 113 -3.44 12.52 -14.69
CA HIS A 113 -2.59 11.84 -15.64
C HIS A 113 -2.33 10.39 -15.18
N ALA A 114 -1.91 10.20 -13.94
CA ALA A 114 -1.72 8.86 -13.37
C ALA A 114 -3.01 8.02 -13.39
N ALA A 115 -4.15 8.61 -13.09
CA ALA A 115 -5.45 7.92 -13.17
C ALA A 115 -5.75 7.47 -14.60
N SER A 116 -5.42 8.29 -15.61
CA SER A 116 -5.57 7.94 -17.02
C SER A 116 -4.63 6.79 -17.42
N LEU A 117 -3.40 6.75 -16.90
CA LEU A 117 -2.48 5.63 -17.10
C LEU A 117 -3.03 4.33 -16.48
N LEU A 118 -3.56 4.39 -15.25
CA LEU A 118 -4.17 3.23 -14.61
C LEU A 118 -5.40 2.74 -15.37
N MET A 119 -6.28 3.65 -15.78
CA MET A 119 -7.45 3.32 -16.60
C MET A 119 -7.05 2.68 -17.93
N GLY A 120 -5.97 3.17 -18.57
CA GLY A 120 -5.43 2.62 -19.82
C GLY A 120 -4.91 1.18 -19.71
N ARG A 121 -4.70 0.67 -18.50
CA ARG A 121 -4.32 -0.72 -18.23
C ARG A 121 -5.51 -1.68 -18.10
N PHE A 122 -6.71 -1.15 -18.13
CA PHE A 122 -7.92 -1.95 -18.05
C PHE A 122 -8.08 -2.82 -19.30
N ASN A 123 -8.19 -4.12 -19.11
CA ASN A 123 -8.58 -5.06 -20.15
C ASN A 123 -10.10 -5.16 -20.20
N PRO A 124 -10.75 -4.97 -21.38
CA PRO A 124 -12.20 -5.10 -21.53
C PRO A 124 -12.78 -6.44 -21.06
N ALA A 125 -11.94 -7.48 -20.95
CA ALA A 125 -12.30 -8.76 -20.36
C ALA A 125 -12.55 -8.71 -18.84
N GLY A 126 -12.34 -7.54 -18.18
CA GLY A 126 -12.82 -7.25 -16.85
C GLY A 126 -11.76 -7.14 -15.75
N PHE A 127 -10.50 -6.87 -16.07
CA PHE A 127 -9.44 -6.71 -15.08
C PHE A 127 -8.43 -5.63 -15.46
N ILE A 128 -7.68 -5.10 -14.49
CA ILE A 128 -6.52 -4.21 -14.71
C ILE A 128 -5.28 -5.08 -14.75
N ARG A 129 -4.52 -4.97 -15.83
CA ARG A 129 -3.24 -5.67 -16.00
C ARG A 129 -2.21 -5.15 -15.01
N ALA A 130 -1.50 -6.08 -14.31
CA ALA A 130 -0.50 -5.75 -13.32
C ALA A 130 0.78 -5.16 -13.95
N TRP A 131 1.57 -5.97 -14.63
CA TRP A 131 2.92 -5.61 -15.09
C TRP A 131 3.01 -5.37 -16.60
N ASN A 132 4.22 -4.99 -17.09
CA ASN A 132 4.45 -4.62 -18.48
C ASN A 132 5.07 -5.73 -19.32
N HIS A 133 5.52 -6.83 -18.72
CA HIS A 133 6.13 -7.95 -19.46
C HIS A 133 5.15 -8.57 -20.45
N HIS A 134 5.66 -8.88 -21.65
CA HIS A 134 4.83 -9.33 -22.77
C HIS A 134 4.09 -10.65 -22.49
N ASP A 135 4.69 -11.56 -21.74
CA ASP A 135 4.16 -12.85 -21.33
C ASP A 135 3.17 -12.79 -20.14
N GLN A 136 3.01 -11.60 -19.54
CA GLN A 136 2.17 -11.37 -18.37
C GLN A 136 0.94 -10.50 -18.66
N ARG A 137 0.38 -10.59 -19.87
CA ARG A 137 -0.76 -9.75 -20.30
C ARG A 137 -2.05 -10.02 -19.53
N GLY A 138 -2.22 -11.24 -19.03
CA GLY A 138 -3.40 -11.68 -18.28
C GLY A 138 -3.23 -11.56 -16.75
N PHE A 139 -2.10 -11.06 -16.24
CA PHE A 139 -1.82 -11.06 -14.81
C PHE A 139 -2.49 -9.88 -14.11
N ALA A 140 -3.22 -10.20 -13.04
CA ALA A 140 -3.70 -9.26 -12.05
C ALA A 140 -3.20 -9.69 -10.66
N ILE A 141 -2.98 -8.73 -9.76
CA ILE A 141 -2.52 -8.99 -8.39
C ILE A 141 -3.37 -8.24 -7.38
N ILE A 142 -3.46 -8.78 -6.18
CA ILE A 142 -4.32 -8.26 -5.10
C ILE A 142 -3.98 -6.81 -4.72
N ASP A 143 -2.73 -6.41 -4.87
CA ASP A 143 -2.22 -5.06 -4.59
C ASP A 143 -2.97 -3.97 -5.37
N CYS A 144 -3.49 -4.31 -6.56
CA CYS A 144 -4.28 -3.40 -7.38
C CYS A 144 -5.52 -2.86 -6.65
N MET A 145 -6.07 -3.60 -5.68
CA MET A 145 -7.22 -3.15 -4.90
C MET A 145 -6.95 -1.83 -4.16
N MET A 146 -5.72 -1.60 -3.69
CA MET A 146 -5.33 -0.33 -3.08
C MET A 146 -5.24 0.79 -4.13
N ASN A 147 -4.73 0.47 -5.31
CA ASN A 147 -4.54 1.42 -6.41
C ASN A 147 -5.85 1.93 -7.02
N LEU A 148 -6.95 1.21 -6.84
CA LEU A 148 -8.28 1.62 -7.34
C LEU A 148 -8.78 2.94 -6.73
N SER A 149 -8.31 3.30 -5.55
CA SER A 149 -8.64 4.57 -4.89
C SER A 149 -8.35 5.78 -5.79
N LEU A 150 -7.30 5.73 -6.60
CA LEU A 150 -6.96 6.74 -7.61
C LEU A 150 -8.08 6.93 -8.65
N LEU A 151 -8.70 5.84 -9.10
CA LEU A 151 -9.77 5.91 -10.10
C LEU A 151 -11.06 6.50 -9.52
N TRP A 152 -11.44 6.15 -8.29
CA TRP A 152 -12.57 6.78 -7.62
C TRP A 152 -12.31 8.26 -7.32
N TRP A 153 -11.08 8.61 -6.94
CA TRP A 153 -10.67 10.00 -6.79
C TRP A 153 -10.85 10.77 -8.09
N ALA A 154 -10.34 10.22 -9.21
CA ALA A 154 -10.47 10.87 -10.52
C ALA A 154 -11.94 11.10 -10.95
N THR A 155 -12.84 10.16 -10.65
CA THR A 155 -14.28 10.38 -10.89
C THR A 155 -14.82 11.54 -10.06
N ARG A 156 -14.44 11.68 -8.78
CA ARG A 156 -14.90 12.79 -7.94
C ARG A 156 -14.42 14.13 -8.45
N GLU A 157 -13.16 14.20 -8.91
CA GLU A 157 -12.56 15.44 -9.40
C GLU A 157 -13.07 15.89 -10.77
N THR A 158 -13.39 14.94 -11.65
CA THR A 158 -13.75 15.25 -13.04
C THR A 158 -15.26 15.14 -13.34
N GLY A 159 -16.01 14.42 -12.49
CA GLY A 159 -17.38 14.01 -12.78
C GLY A 159 -17.48 12.90 -13.83
N ASP A 160 -16.35 12.39 -14.36
CA ASP A 160 -16.34 11.33 -15.36
C ASP A 160 -16.52 9.94 -14.69
N PRO A 161 -17.66 9.25 -14.94
CA PRO A 161 -17.94 7.98 -14.29
C PRO A 161 -17.07 6.81 -14.80
N ARG A 162 -16.34 6.99 -15.92
CA ARG A 162 -15.57 5.90 -16.53
C ARG A 162 -14.48 5.38 -15.59
N PHE A 163 -13.81 6.26 -14.84
CA PHE A 163 -12.78 5.86 -13.88
C PHE A 163 -13.35 4.96 -12.78
N ALA A 164 -14.41 5.40 -12.11
CA ALA A 164 -15.07 4.57 -11.08
C ALA A 164 -15.62 3.27 -11.65
N LYS A 165 -16.11 3.28 -12.91
CA LYS A 165 -16.62 2.05 -13.55
C LYS A 165 -15.53 1.02 -13.74
N VAL A 166 -14.34 1.43 -14.19
CA VAL A 166 -13.17 0.54 -14.31
C VAL A 166 -12.78 -0.02 -12.93
N ALA A 167 -12.72 0.82 -11.90
CA ALA A 167 -12.44 0.39 -10.53
C ALA A 167 -13.46 -0.64 -10.03
N GLN A 168 -14.76 -0.41 -10.25
CA GLN A 168 -15.83 -1.32 -9.87
C GLN A 168 -15.71 -2.69 -10.57
N ILE A 169 -15.45 -2.69 -11.88
CA ILE A 169 -15.32 -3.94 -12.64
C ILE A 169 -14.13 -4.76 -12.14
N HIS A 170 -12.97 -4.09 -11.92
CA HIS A 170 -11.80 -4.79 -11.41
C HIS A 170 -12.02 -5.31 -9.99
N ALA A 171 -12.62 -4.52 -9.09
CA ALA A 171 -12.93 -4.93 -7.72
C ALA A 171 -13.90 -6.12 -7.69
N GLN A 172 -14.90 -6.13 -8.59
CA GLN A 172 -15.85 -7.26 -8.71
C GLN A 172 -15.15 -8.53 -9.22
N THR A 173 -14.23 -8.39 -10.17
CA THR A 173 -13.40 -9.53 -10.64
C THR A 173 -12.51 -10.04 -9.52
N THR A 174 -11.88 -9.15 -8.75
CA THR A 174 -11.04 -9.53 -7.60
C THR A 174 -11.88 -10.23 -6.53
N LEU A 175 -13.07 -9.74 -6.23
CA LEU A 175 -14.01 -10.39 -5.29
C LEU A 175 -14.32 -11.84 -5.69
N ARG A 176 -14.60 -12.06 -6.97
CA ARG A 176 -14.98 -13.37 -7.48
C ARG A 176 -13.82 -14.34 -7.61
N GLU A 177 -12.64 -13.83 -8.02
CA GLU A 177 -11.53 -14.68 -8.47
C GLU A 177 -10.37 -14.80 -7.46
N PHE A 178 -10.24 -13.85 -6.53
CA PHE A 178 -9.14 -13.84 -5.55
C PHE A 178 -9.59 -14.27 -4.16
N LEU A 179 -10.80 -13.91 -3.73
CA LEU A 179 -11.30 -14.25 -2.40
C LEU A 179 -11.64 -15.75 -2.35
N ARG A 180 -11.02 -16.44 -1.39
CA ARG A 180 -11.25 -17.86 -1.14
C ARG A 180 -12.33 -18.08 -0.08
N PRO A 181 -12.95 -19.29 -0.02
CA PRO A 181 -14.02 -19.59 0.94
C PRO A 181 -13.61 -19.42 2.42
N ASP A 182 -12.35 -19.62 2.75
CA ASP A 182 -11.78 -19.49 4.11
C ASP A 182 -11.52 -18.04 4.53
N GLY A 183 -11.77 -17.08 3.63
CA GLY A 183 -11.51 -15.65 3.84
C GLY A 183 -10.08 -15.23 3.50
N SER A 184 -9.25 -16.12 2.98
CA SER A 184 -7.95 -15.75 2.44
C SER A 184 -8.08 -15.24 1.00
N VAL A 185 -7.03 -14.57 0.50
CA VAL A 185 -6.97 -14.11 -0.90
C VAL A 185 -5.75 -14.65 -1.62
N SER A 186 -5.92 -14.93 -2.93
CA SER A 186 -4.81 -15.25 -3.83
C SER A 186 -3.91 -14.02 -3.99
N HIS A 187 -2.59 -14.20 -4.19
CA HIS A 187 -1.69 -13.09 -4.50
C HIS A 187 -1.83 -12.69 -5.97
N ILE A 188 -1.55 -13.60 -6.89
CA ILE A 188 -1.53 -13.37 -8.33
C ILE A 188 -2.51 -14.32 -9.00
N VAL A 189 -3.36 -13.78 -9.90
CA VAL A 189 -4.23 -14.57 -10.76
C VAL A 189 -3.94 -14.22 -12.21
N GLU A 190 -3.78 -15.27 -13.03
CA GLU A 190 -3.69 -15.16 -14.48
C GLU A 190 -5.06 -15.38 -15.10
N PHE A 191 -5.44 -14.45 -15.95
CA PHE A 191 -6.64 -14.52 -16.81
C PHE A 191 -6.21 -14.70 -18.27
N ASP A 192 -7.03 -15.38 -19.03
CA ASP A 192 -6.94 -15.31 -20.48
C ASP A 192 -7.30 -13.88 -20.94
N PRO A 193 -6.40 -13.18 -21.63
CA PRO A 193 -6.59 -11.76 -21.94
C PRO A 193 -7.72 -11.47 -22.95
N GLU A 194 -8.17 -12.47 -23.71
CA GLU A 194 -9.26 -12.32 -24.68
C GLU A 194 -10.64 -12.61 -24.05
N THR A 195 -10.70 -13.58 -23.15
CA THR A 195 -11.98 -14.06 -22.60
C THR A 195 -12.23 -13.64 -21.15
N GLY A 196 -11.20 -13.21 -20.42
CA GLY A 196 -11.26 -12.92 -18.98
C GLY A 196 -11.45 -14.16 -18.10
N LYS A 197 -11.35 -15.36 -18.64
CA LYS A 197 -11.44 -16.59 -17.85
C LYS A 197 -10.19 -16.77 -17.01
N ARG A 198 -10.37 -17.15 -15.73
CA ARG A 198 -9.26 -17.53 -14.86
C ARG A 198 -8.52 -18.73 -15.43
N VAL A 199 -7.20 -18.61 -15.58
CA VAL A 199 -6.31 -19.69 -16.03
C VAL A 199 -5.73 -20.41 -14.81
N LYS A 200 -5.02 -19.69 -13.92
CA LYS A 200 -4.41 -20.23 -12.71
C LYS A 200 -4.03 -19.12 -11.73
N GLU A 201 -3.54 -19.50 -10.56
CA GLU A 201 -2.93 -18.59 -9.60
C GLU A 201 -1.45 -18.91 -9.39
N TYR A 202 -0.72 -17.96 -8.78
CA TYR A 202 0.69 -18.10 -8.44
C TYR A 202 0.93 -17.65 -7.01
N GLY A 203 1.91 -18.29 -6.33
CA GLY A 203 2.31 -17.95 -4.97
C GLY A 203 2.96 -16.56 -4.86
N GLY A 204 3.65 -16.14 -5.91
CA GLY A 204 4.29 -14.81 -5.96
C GLY A 204 5.29 -14.60 -4.83
N GLN A 205 5.06 -13.60 -3.98
CA GLN A 205 5.91 -13.26 -2.84
C GLN A 205 5.64 -14.12 -1.59
N GLY A 206 4.63 -15.00 -1.63
CA GLY A 206 4.28 -15.90 -0.53
C GLY A 206 5.14 -17.16 -0.45
N TYR A 207 4.86 -18.01 0.54
CA TYR A 207 5.56 -19.25 0.81
C TYR A 207 5.45 -20.25 -0.34
N CYS A 208 4.26 -20.47 -0.84
CA CYS A 208 4.03 -21.40 -1.96
C CYS A 208 2.70 -21.10 -2.68
N LEU A 209 2.43 -21.84 -3.74
CA LEU A 209 1.15 -21.80 -4.42
C LEU A 209 0.01 -22.16 -3.45
N GLY A 210 -1.03 -21.33 -3.40
CA GLY A 210 -2.19 -21.51 -2.53
C GLY A 210 -1.96 -21.10 -1.07
N SER A 211 -0.77 -20.65 -0.69
CA SER A 211 -0.50 -20.12 0.65
C SER A 211 -1.16 -18.75 0.89
N GLN A 212 -0.96 -18.20 2.08
CA GLN A 212 -1.58 -16.96 2.52
C GLN A 212 -0.50 -15.91 2.82
N TRP A 213 0.15 -15.36 1.78
CA TRP A 213 1.08 -14.26 1.93
C TRP A 213 0.44 -13.11 2.71
N SER A 214 0.93 -12.81 3.91
CA SER A 214 0.26 -11.94 4.86
C SER A 214 0.03 -10.52 4.35
N ARG A 215 1.00 -9.96 3.61
CA ARG A 215 0.84 -8.63 3.01
C ARG A 215 -0.21 -8.63 1.91
N GLY A 216 -0.35 -9.71 1.14
CA GLY A 216 -1.45 -9.88 0.20
C GLY A 216 -2.81 -9.93 0.90
N GLN A 217 -2.91 -10.59 2.06
CA GLN A 217 -4.12 -10.55 2.89
C GLN A 217 -4.42 -9.13 3.37
N ALA A 218 -3.40 -8.39 3.80
CA ALA A 218 -3.54 -7.00 4.23
C ALA A 218 -3.96 -6.06 3.09
N TRP A 219 -3.41 -6.25 1.86
CA TRP A 219 -3.85 -5.52 0.67
C TRP A 219 -5.31 -5.79 0.34
N GLY A 220 -5.74 -7.05 0.42
CA GLY A 220 -7.14 -7.43 0.24
C GLY A 220 -8.05 -6.78 1.28
N LEU A 221 -7.71 -6.89 2.56
CA LEU A 221 -8.45 -6.29 3.66
C LEU A 221 -8.64 -4.79 3.47
N TYR A 222 -7.54 -4.05 3.33
CA TYR A 222 -7.61 -2.59 3.25
C TYR A 222 -8.18 -2.15 1.90
N GLY A 223 -7.80 -2.80 0.81
CA GLY A 223 -8.30 -2.48 -0.53
C GLY A 223 -9.81 -2.68 -0.68
N PHE A 224 -10.40 -3.76 -0.17
CA PHE A 224 -11.86 -3.93 -0.16
C PHE A 224 -12.57 -2.96 0.79
N THR A 225 -11.96 -2.62 1.93
CA THR A 225 -12.47 -1.57 2.83
C THR A 225 -12.54 -0.23 2.10
N LEU A 226 -11.48 0.17 1.40
CA LEU A 226 -11.42 1.40 0.60
C LEU A 226 -12.37 1.35 -0.60
N ALA A 227 -12.53 0.19 -1.24
CA ALA A 227 -13.48 0.00 -2.34
C ALA A 227 -14.93 0.23 -1.87
N HIS A 228 -15.27 -0.26 -0.66
CA HIS A 228 -16.57 0.04 -0.04
C HIS A 228 -16.72 1.54 0.26
N LEU A 229 -15.73 2.15 0.90
CA LEU A 229 -15.75 3.59 1.25
C LEU A 229 -15.91 4.50 0.04
N ASN A 230 -15.28 4.15 -1.09
CA ASN A 230 -15.32 4.95 -2.30
C ASN A 230 -16.50 4.62 -3.21
N GLY A 231 -16.91 3.35 -3.30
CA GLY A 231 -17.90 2.86 -4.25
C GLY A 231 -19.27 2.50 -3.65
N GLY A 232 -19.36 2.40 -2.32
CA GLY A 232 -20.62 2.13 -1.60
C GLY A 232 -21.16 0.69 -1.71
N ASN A 233 -20.49 -0.23 -2.41
CA ASN A 233 -20.96 -1.61 -2.57
C ASN A 233 -20.76 -2.42 -1.28
N THR A 234 -21.83 -2.99 -0.73
CA THR A 234 -21.82 -3.78 0.51
C THR A 234 -21.11 -5.13 0.36
N GLU A 235 -21.07 -5.72 -0.84
CA GLU A 235 -20.30 -6.95 -1.07
C GLU A 235 -18.81 -6.76 -0.80
N TYR A 236 -18.28 -5.55 -1.02
CA TYR A 236 -16.88 -5.23 -0.69
C TYR A 236 -16.66 -5.15 0.82
N LEU A 237 -17.65 -4.66 1.57
CA LEU A 237 -17.61 -4.66 3.02
C LEU A 237 -17.62 -6.10 3.56
N ASP A 238 -18.50 -6.95 3.04
CA ASP A 238 -18.57 -8.37 3.41
C ASP A 238 -17.24 -9.10 3.11
N ALA A 239 -16.60 -8.78 1.99
CA ALA A 239 -15.29 -9.32 1.65
C ALA A 239 -14.21 -8.84 2.63
N ALA A 240 -14.17 -7.54 2.93
CA ALA A 240 -13.24 -6.97 3.91
C ALA A 240 -13.40 -7.63 5.29
N GLU A 241 -14.64 -7.83 5.75
CA GLU A 241 -14.91 -8.49 7.04
C GLU A 241 -14.45 -9.97 7.04
N LYS A 242 -14.65 -10.72 5.95
CA LYS A 242 -14.15 -12.10 5.82
C LYS A 242 -12.62 -12.16 5.89
N ILE A 243 -11.95 -11.27 5.16
CA ILE A 243 -10.49 -11.20 5.14
C ILE A 243 -9.97 -10.74 6.52
N ALA A 244 -10.63 -9.76 7.16
CA ALA A 244 -10.30 -9.31 8.51
C ALA A 244 -10.41 -10.45 9.53
N ALA A 245 -11.47 -11.24 9.50
CA ALA A 245 -11.64 -12.39 10.38
C ALA A 245 -10.53 -13.44 10.16
N ASN A 246 -10.11 -13.66 8.91
CA ASN A 246 -8.98 -14.53 8.62
C ASN A 246 -7.67 -13.94 9.16
N PHE A 247 -7.38 -12.68 8.88
CA PHE A 247 -6.15 -12.02 9.32
C PHE A 247 -6.01 -12.00 10.85
N ILE A 248 -7.07 -11.63 11.56
CA ILE A 248 -7.09 -11.53 13.03
C ILE A 248 -6.71 -12.85 13.70
N ARG A 249 -7.17 -13.99 13.15
CA ARG A 249 -6.83 -15.32 13.67
C ARG A 249 -5.32 -15.66 13.58
N HIS A 250 -4.60 -14.99 12.69
CA HIS A 250 -3.18 -15.22 12.42
C HIS A 250 -2.25 -14.18 13.06
N ILE A 251 -2.79 -13.18 13.76
CA ILE A 251 -1.96 -12.24 14.53
C ILE A 251 -1.23 -13.03 15.63
N ARG A 252 0.08 -12.97 15.65
CA ARG A 252 0.92 -13.65 16.65
C ARG A 252 0.62 -13.16 18.07
N PRO A 253 0.94 -13.95 19.11
CA PRO A 253 0.74 -13.53 20.51
C PRO A 253 1.45 -12.20 20.85
N ASP A 254 2.61 -11.93 20.23
CA ASP A 254 3.41 -10.70 20.38
C ASP A 254 2.88 -9.52 19.54
N GLY A 255 1.77 -9.68 18.81
CA GLY A 255 1.21 -8.65 17.95
C GLY A 255 1.89 -8.51 16.59
N LEU A 256 2.93 -9.31 16.30
CA LEU A 256 3.62 -9.28 15.02
C LEU A 256 2.91 -10.13 13.96
N THR A 257 3.41 -10.10 12.73
CA THR A 257 2.82 -10.80 11.60
C THR A 257 3.85 -11.66 10.89
N ASP A 258 3.57 -12.95 10.74
CA ASP A 258 4.36 -13.85 9.92
C ASP A 258 4.34 -13.39 8.45
N CYS A 259 5.39 -13.69 7.69
CA CYS A 259 5.46 -13.32 6.27
C CYS A 259 4.39 -14.06 5.44
N ASP A 260 4.07 -15.31 5.82
CA ASP A 260 2.98 -16.09 5.23
C ASP A 260 2.30 -16.91 6.33
N PHE A 261 0.98 -16.90 6.38
CA PHE A 261 0.22 -17.60 7.43
C PHE A 261 0.29 -19.13 7.32
N CYS A 262 0.78 -19.64 6.19
CA CYS A 262 1.02 -21.07 5.95
C CYS A 262 2.51 -21.48 6.07
N GLN A 263 3.39 -20.55 6.47
CA GLN A 263 4.81 -20.86 6.64
C GLN A 263 5.06 -21.92 7.75
N PRO A 264 6.18 -22.68 7.70
CA PRO A 264 6.56 -23.58 8.77
C PRO A 264 6.67 -22.86 10.12
N LYS A 265 6.20 -23.50 11.20
CA LYS A 265 6.13 -22.87 12.54
C LYS A 265 7.49 -22.69 13.21
N ASP A 266 8.49 -23.44 12.79
CA ASP A 266 9.88 -23.39 13.24
C ASP A 266 10.70 -22.33 12.48
N GLU A 267 10.10 -21.68 11.49
CA GLU A 267 10.74 -20.64 10.69
C GLU A 267 10.27 -19.25 11.10
N GLU A 268 11.17 -18.43 11.63
CA GLU A 268 10.88 -17.04 11.98
C GLU A 268 11.07 -16.13 10.76
N ARG A 269 10.02 -16.01 9.92
CA ARG A 269 9.94 -15.01 8.85
C ARG A 269 8.81 -14.04 9.15
N ILE A 270 9.16 -12.82 9.53
CA ILE A 270 8.24 -11.75 9.92
C ILE A 270 8.14 -10.75 8.78
N ASP A 271 6.92 -10.28 8.51
CA ASP A 271 6.67 -9.12 7.66
C ASP A 271 5.75 -8.12 8.39
N ASN A 272 6.36 -7.19 9.07
CA ASN A 272 5.67 -6.17 9.84
C ASN A 272 4.91 -5.15 8.98
N ILE A 273 5.22 -5.06 7.69
CA ILE A 273 4.44 -4.24 6.77
C ILE A 273 3.00 -4.74 6.70
N ALA A 274 2.83 -6.07 6.64
CA ALA A 274 1.49 -6.66 6.62
C ALA A 274 0.66 -6.27 7.85
N GLY A 275 1.30 -6.26 9.03
CA GLY A 275 0.66 -5.82 10.27
C GLY A 275 0.27 -4.34 10.25
N ALA A 276 1.16 -3.48 9.75
CA ALA A 276 0.90 -2.03 9.65
C ALA A 276 -0.25 -1.72 8.67
N VAL A 277 -0.24 -2.35 7.48
CA VAL A 277 -1.32 -2.21 6.48
C VAL A 277 -2.64 -2.72 7.03
N ALA A 278 -2.65 -3.92 7.65
CA ALA A 278 -3.85 -4.49 8.23
C ALA A 278 -4.42 -3.62 9.37
N ALA A 279 -3.55 -3.02 10.20
CA ALA A 279 -3.98 -2.09 11.24
C ALA A 279 -4.73 -0.89 10.65
N CYS A 280 -4.24 -0.31 9.55
CA CYS A 280 -4.93 0.78 8.85
C CYS A 280 -6.31 0.35 8.32
N GLY A 281 -6.38 -0.80 7.66
CA GLY A 281 -7.64 -1.36 7.14
C GLY A 281 -8.65 -1.69 8.26
N LEU A 282 -8.19 -2.31 9.35
CA LEU A 282 -9.02 -2.64 10.52
C LEU A 282 -9.54 -1.38 11.23
N LEU A 283 -8.76 -0.31 11.32
CA LEU A 283 -9.21 0.96 11.90
C LEU A 283 -10.33 1.60 11.07
N GLU A 284 -10.21 1.56 9.73
CA GLU A 284 -11.29 2.04 8.86
C GLU A 284 -12.52 1.12 8.95
N LEU A 285 -12.32 -0.20 8.96
CA LEU A 285 -13.40 -1.16 9.09
C LEU A 285 -14.16 -0.98 10.42
N ALA A 286 -13.43 -0.69 11.52
CA ALA A 286 -14.04 -0.37 12.81
C ALA A 286 -14.90 0.90 12.76
N LYS A 287 -14.46 1.93 12.05
CA LYS A 287 -15.25 3.18 11.86
C LYS A 287 -16.53 2.91 11.07
N ILE A 288 -16.46 2.09 10.01
CA ILE A 288 -17.61 1.78 9.14
C ILE A 288 -18.64 0.93 9.87
N THR A 289 -18.18 -0.14 10.56
CA THR A 289 -19.05 -1.16 11.12
C THR A 289 -19.47 -0.91 12.57
N GLY A 290 -18.71 -0.08 13.29
CA GLY A 290 -18.87 0.12 14.74
C GLY A 290 -18.41 -1.09 15.58
N LYS A 291 -17.83 -2.14 14.99
CA LYS A 291 -17.38 -3.35 15.69
C LYS A 291 -16.06 -3.10 16.43
N ALA A 292 -16.11 -3.21 17.76
CA ALA A 292 -14.94 -2.95 18.62
C ALA A 292 -13.78 -3.93 18.41
N GLU A 293 -14.08 -5.15 17.95
CA GLU A 293 -13.07 -6.19 17.69
C GLU A 293 -12.02 -5.77 16.65
N TYR A 294 -12.42 -5.05 15.61
CA TYR A 294 -11.48 -4.57 14.59
C TYR A 294 -10.53 -3.51 15.16
N ARG A 295 -11.05 -2.58 15.97
CA ARG A 295 -10.20 -1.62 16.67
C ARG A 295 -9.22 -2.30 17.63
N ALA A 296 -9.70 -3.28 18.38
CA ALA A 296 -8.86 -4.01 19.33
C ALA A 296 -7.73 -4.78 18.63
N ALA A 297 -8.04 -5.43 17.50
CA ALA A 297 -7.03 -6.12 16.70
C ALA A 297 -6.00 -5.15 16.11
N ALA A 298 -6.45 -3.99 15.60
CA ALA A 298 -5.55 -2.96 15.10
C ALA A 298 -4.61 -2.41 16.18
N VAL A 299 -5.15 -2.13 17.38
CA VAL A 299 -4.33 -1.67 18.52
C VAL A 299 -3.31 -2.73 18.89
N ARG A 300 -3.70 -4.01 18.96
CA ARG A 300 -2.77 -5.12 19.23
C ARG A 300 -1.62 -5.20 18.24
N LEU A 301 -1.91 -5.01 16.94
CA LEU A 301 -0.86 -4.96 15.89
C LEU A 301 0.07 -3.76 16.12
N VAL A 302 -0.48 -2.57 16.31
CA VAL A 302 0.32 -1.34 16.50
C VAL A 302 1.17 -1.44 17.77
N ASP A 303 0.61 -1.92 18.87
CA ASP A 303 1.34 -2.10 20.14
C ASP A 303 2.51 -3.08 19.96
N GLY A 304 2.30 -4.23 19.31
CA GLY A 304 3.37 -5.19 19.01
C GLY A 304 4.47 -4.58 18.14
N LEU A 305 4.10 -3.81 17.11
CA LEU A 305 5.08 -3.11 16.27
C LEU A 305 5.89 -2.10 17.07
N LEU A 306 5.23 -1.29 17.90
CA LEU A 306 5.89 -0.25 18.71
C LEU A 306 6.80 -0.84 19.79
N GLU A 307 6.44 -1.97 20.37
CA GLU A 307 7.20 -2.63 21.42
C GLU A 307 8.44 -3.36 20.90
N HIS A 308 8.31 -4.03 19.73
CA HIS A 308 9.31 -5.00 19.30
C HIS A 308 10.08 -4.61 18.02
N CYS A 309 9.59 -3.65 17.23
CA CYS A 309 10.07 -3.50 15.86
C CYS A 309 10.24 -2.05 15.40
N VAL A 310 10.34 -1.09 16.31
CA VAL A 310 10.55 0.32 15.96
C VAL A 310 11.93 0.79 16.44
N ASP A 311 12.70 1.39 15.52
CA ASP A 311 13.96 2.04 15.83
C ASP A 311 13.78 3.56 15.95
N TRP A 312 13.65 4.04 17.18
CA TRP A 312 13.54 5.47 17.49
C TRP A 312 14.87 6.21 17.48
N THR A 313 15.99 5.51 17.33
CA THR A 313 17.32 6.11 17.36
C THR A 313 17.68 6.77 16.02
N GLN A 314 18.75 7.54 15.98
CA GLN A 314 19.34 8.06 14.74
C GLN A 314 20.44 7.14 14.17
N ASN A 315 20.51 5.88 14.61
CA ASN A 315 21.43 4.89 14.06
C ASN A 315 20.96 4.33 12.72
N SER A 316 19.65 4.42 12.43
CA SER A 316 19.04 4.03 11.16
C SER A 316 18.09 5.11 10.68
N CYS A 317 18.03 5.34 9.38
CA CYS A 317 17.10 6.31 8.78
C CYS A 317 15.65 5.86 8.85
N GLY A 318 15.37 4.55 8.73
CA GLY A 318 14.02 3.99 8.79
C GLY A 318 13.50 3.81 10.20
N LEU A 319 12.21 3.60 10.34
CA LEU A 319 11.50 3.47 11.60
C LEU A 319 11.08 2.03 11.88
N LEU A 320 10.27 1.42 11.01
CA LEU A 320 9.75 0.07 11.18
C LEU A 320 10.77 -0.96 10.68
N THR A 321 11.15 -1.89 11.54
CA THR A 321 12.10 -2.96 11.26
C THR A 321 11.39 -4.31 11.05
N LYS A 322 12.17 -5.35 10.72
CA LYS A 322 11.67 -6.71 10.41
C LYS A 322 10.59 -6.71 9.32
N CYS A 323 10.76 -5.86 8.30
CA CYS A 323 10.00 -5.91 7.07
C CYS A 323 10.64 -6.92 6.12
N THR A 324 9.83 -7.71 5.40
CA THR A 324 10.33 -8.72 4.47
C THR A 324 9.73 -8.51 3.08
N ALA A 325 10.55 -8.30 2.07
CA ALA A 325 10.10 -8.00 0.72
C ALA A 325 9.36 -9.18 0.07
N SER A 326 9.89 -10.39 0.23
CA SER A 326 9.31 -11.64 -0.29
C SER A 326 9.71 -12.80 0.62
N TYR A 327 8.88 -13.82 0.73
CA TYR A 327 9.14 -14.99 1.57
C TYR A 327 10.47 -15.65 1.24
N HIS A 328 10.81 -15.78 -0.04
CA HIS A 328 12.04 -16.45 -0.50
C HIS A 328 13.27 -15.52 -0.57
N ASP A 329 13.16 -14.30 -0.09
CA ASP A 329 14.31 -13.40 0.01
C ASP A 329 15.08 -13.68 1.29
N ASP A 330 16.26 -14.29 1.15
CA ASP A 330 17.18 -14.58 2.26
C ASP A 330 18.28 -13.53 2.42
N GLY A 331 18.30 -12.52 1.56
CA GLY A 331 19.29 -11.45 1.53
C GLY A 331 18.84 -10.14 2.16
N ALA A 332 19.19 -9.07 1.49
CA ALA A 332 18.94 -7.68 1.95
C ALA A 332 17.47 -7.27 1.99
N GLY A 333 16.55 -8.10 1.50
CA GLY A 333 15.10 -7.89 1.58
C GLY A 333 14.42 -8.57 2.76
N ARG A 334 15.17 -9.34 3.59
CA ARG A 334 14.61 -10.02 4.76
C ARG A 334 14.88 -9.23 6.04
N HIS A 335 13.87 -9.06 6.88
CA HIS A 335 13.94 -8.42 8.19
C HIS A 335 14.63 -7.04 8.17
N THR A 336 14.45 -6.29 7.11
CA THR A 336 15.00 -4.96 6.92
C THR A 336 13.97 -3.86 7.25
N ASN A 337 14.35 -2.58 7.09
CA ASN A 337 13.40 -1.50 6.99
C ASN A 337 13.05 -1.27 5.51
N ILE A 338 11.77 -1.05 5.22
CA ILE A 338 11.31 -0.65 3.88
C ILE A 338 10.32 0.50 4.06
N THR A 339 10.49 1.58 3.32
CA THR A 339 9.81 2.87 3.50
C THR A 339 8.28 2.79 3.60
N TYR A 340 7.64 1.92 2.81
CA TYR A 340 6.18 1.82 2.89
C TYR A 340 5.68 1.14 4.19
N GLY A 341 6.53 0.39 4.89
CA GLY A 341 6.25 -0.04 6.26
C GLY A 341 6.18 1.14 7.23
N ASP A 342 7.11 2.09 7.08
CA ASP A 342 7.11 3.34 7.86
C ASP A 342 5.86 4.16 7.57
N TYR A 343 5.47 4.28 6.29
CA TYR A 343 4.25 4.97 5.87
C TYR A 343 3.01 4.42 6.56
N PHE A 344 2.77 3.10 6.50
CA PHE A 344 1.56 2.51 7.07
C PHE A 344 1.57 2.51 8.61
N LEU A 345 2.75 2.39 9.25
CA LEU A 345 2.83 2.56 10.70
C LEU A 345 2.43 3.98 11.11
N VAL A 346 2.92 5.01 10.41
CA VAL A 346 2.57 6.41 10.69
C VAL A 346 1.09 6.67 10.37
N GLU A 347 0.54 6.10 9.29
CA GLU A 347 -0.88 6.17 8.99
C GLU A 347 -1.74 5.55 10.11
N ALA A 348 -1.36 4.37 10.60
CA ALA A 348 -2.08 3.73 11.72
C ALA A 348 -2.03 4.60 12.99
N LEU A 349 -0.87 5.18 13.30
CA LEU A 349 -0.72 6.13 14.41
C LEU A 349 -1.55 7.40 14.22
N ALA A 350 -1.59 7.95 13.00
CA ALA A 350 -2.42 9.12 12.68
C ALA A 350 -3.92 8.81 12.85
N LYS A 351 -4.37 7.63 12.40
CA LYS A 351 -5.76 7.17 12.60
C LYS A 351 -6.11 7.02 14.08
N LEU A 352 -5.20 6.48 14.89
CA LEU A 352 -5.43 6.29 16.34
C LEU A 352 -5.43 7.61 17.12
N THR A 353 -4.67 8.61 16.66
CA THR A 353 -4.55 9.93 17.29
C THR A 353 -5.48 10.99 16.70
N GLY A 354 -6.24 10.67 15.65
CA GLY A 354 -7.18 11.58 15.01
C GLY A 354 -6.56 12.64 14.10
N SER A 355 -5.32 12.42 13.63
CA SER A 355 -4.60 13.33 12.71
C SER A 355 -4.49 12.79 11.28
N ASP A 356 -5.19 11.70 10.95
CA ASP A 356 -5.15 11.08 9.63
C ASP A 356 -5.82 11.95 8.55
N PRO A 357 -5.08 12.39 7.51
CA PRO A 357 -5.65 13.16 6.41
C PRO A 357 -6.46 12.31 5.43
N MET A 358 -6.51 10.99 5.61
CA MET A 358 -7.20 10.03 4.74
C MET A 358 -6.79 10.18 3.27
N LEU A 359 -5.51 9.98 2.97
CA LEU A 359 -4.95 10.19 1.61
C LEU A 359 -5.52 9.23 0.54
N TRP A 360 -6.12 8.12 0.94
CA TRP A 360 -6.74 7.16 0.03
C TRP A 360 -8.13 7.55 -0.50
N ARG A 361 -8.60 8.74 -0.14
CA ARG A 361 -9.95 9.19 -0.51
C ARG A 361 -10.02 10.67 -0.89
#